data_bd05ddd1a55d7c876a1bb49a0f5a44f3
#
_entry.id   bd05ddd1a55d7c876a1bb49a0f5a44f3
#
_cell.length_a   1.000
_cell.length_b   1.000
_cell.length_c   1.000
_cell.angle_alpha   90.00
_cell.angle_beta   90.00
_cell.angle_gamma   90.00
#
_symmetry.space_group_name_H-M   'P 1'
#
loop_
_entity.id
_entity.type
_entity.pdbx_description
1 polymer ?
#
loop_
_entity_poly.entity_id
_entity_poly.type
_entity_poly.pdbx_seq_one_letter_code
_entity_poly.pdbx_strand_id
1 'polypeptide(L)'
;MHGTVMMFLFAVPMMEGLAVYLIPKMIGARDLVFPRLSALGYYCYLFGGLILLSSIFLDIAPKAGWFMYTPLSSSAHTPGVNSDFWLLGITFVEISAVSAGVELVVSILRTRANGMALHKMPIYAWYILVMAMMIVVGFPPLILGSILLELERAAGMPFFDVARGGDPVLWQHLFWLFGHPEVYIIFLPGAGIVSTLIPVFCQRPLVGYRWVVLGVLTTGFISFGLCVHHMFTVGIPQLATAFFSAASMLVAIPTGVQIFAWLATLWLGKPVYKVPMLWLVGFLIVFVAGGLTGVMLALVPFDWQVHDTHFVVAHMHYVLVGGMVFPLMAGLYYWLPHFSGRMPSAKLGRWGFWLFFIGFNVTFMIMHWTGLIGMPRRV
;
A
#
# COMPACT_ATOMS: atom_id res chain seq x y z
N MET A 1 10.76 -7.26 -11.41
CA MET A 1 9.53 -6.71 -12.04
C MET A 1 8.25 -7.03 -11.28
N HIS A 2 8.00 -8.27 -10.77
CA HIS A 2 6.74 -8.58 -10.06
C HIS A 2 6.40 -7.55 -8.95
N GLY A 3 7.30 -7.31 -8.01
CA GLY A 3 7.06 -6.33 -6.94
C GLY A 3 6.81 -4.90 -7.47
N THR A 4 7.61 -4.45 -8.44
CA THR A 4 7.43 -3.13 -9.06
C THR A 4 6.04 -2.97 -9.69
N VAL A 5 5.60 -3.95 -10.49
CA VAL A 5 4.27 -3.91 -11.13
C VAL A 5 3.17 -3.96 -10.08
N MET A 6 3.29 -4.84 -9.08
CA MET A 6 2.23 -5.00 -8.07
C MET A 6 2.09 -3.79 -7.16
N MET A 7 3.18 -3.15 -6.77
CA MET A 7 3.14 -1.97 -5.89
C MET A 7 2.78 -0.70 -6.67
N PHE A 8 3.54 -0.38 -7.71
CA PHE A 8 3.47 0.91 -8.40
C PHE A 8 2.48 0.96 -9.58
N LEU A 9 2.16 -0.17 -10.23
CA LEU A 9 1.25 -0.17 -11.37
C LEU A 9 -0.11 -0.82 -11.09
N PHE A 10 -0.25 -1.52 -9.97
CA PHE A 10 -1.51 -2.14 -9.59
C PHE A 10 -2.08 -1.59 -8.29
N ALA A 11 -1.40 -1.80 -7.14
CA ALA A 11 -2.02 -1.58 -5.84
C ALA A 11 -2.35 -0.10 -5.59
N VAL A 12 -1.38 0.80 -5.68
CA VAL A 12 -1.60 2.24 -5.48
C VAL A 12 -2.56 2.80 -6.54
N PRO A 13 -2.32 2.62 -7.86
CA PRO A 13 -3.18 3.23 -8.88
C PRO A 13 -4.61 2.72 -8.89
N MET A 14 -4.85 1.44 -8.55
CA MET A 14 -6.23 0.92 -8.44
C MET A 14 -6.99 1.60 -7.30
N MET A 15 -6.34 1.83 -6.16
CA MET A 15 -6.97 2.50 -5.03
C MET A 15 -7.12 3.99 -5.26
N GLU A 16 -6.15 4.65 -5.89
CA GLU A 16 -6.26 6.05 -6.30
C GLU A 16 -7.35 6.25 -7.35
N GLY A 17 -7.39 5.44 -8.40
CA GLY A 17 -8.40 5.53 -9.46
C GLY A 17 -9.81 5.37 -8.92
N LEU A 18 -10.02 4.42 -7.99
CA LEU A 18 -11.30 4.26 -7.31
C LEU A 18 -11.64 5.48 -6.45
N ALA A 19 -10.65 6.05 -5.75
CA ALA A 19 -10.83 7.25 -4.93
C ALA A 19 -11.17 8.48 -5.80
N VAL A 20 -10.44 8.71 -6.89
CA VAL A 20 -10.69 9.78 -7.87
C VAL A 20 -12.13 9.75 -8.39
N TYR A 21 -12.66 8.54 -8.64
CA TYR A 21 -14.06 8.37 -9.10
C TYR A 21 -15.10 8.55 -7.98
N LEU A 22 -14.85 7.98 -6.79
CA LEU A 22 -15.86 7.91 -5.72
C LEU A 22 -15.91 9.19 -4.87
N ILE A 23 -14.76 9.83 -4.60
CA ILE A 23 -14.68 10.97 -3.67
C ILE A 23 -15.58 12.13 -4.10
N PRO A 24 -15.56 12.63 -5.34
CA PRO A 24 -16.45 13.71 -5.73
C PRO A 24 -17.92 13.39 -5.44
N LYS A 25 -18.35 12.17 -5.79
CA LYS A 25 -19.72 11.71 -5.55
C LYS A 25 -20.08 11.64 -4.07
N MET A 26 -19.16 11.15 -3.23
CA MET A 26 -19.39 10.98 -1.79
C MET A 26 -19.40 12.31 -1.03
N ILE A 27 -18.61 13.30 -1.47
CA ILE A 27 -18.58 14.62 -0.83
C ILE A 27 -19.55 15.63 -1.47
N GLY A 28 -20.28 15.23 -2.51
CA GLY A 28 -21.25 16.06 -3.22
C GLY A 28 -20.60 17.13 -4.12
N ALA A 29 -19.36 16.91 -4.56
CA ALA A 29 -18.68 17.73 -5.53
C ALA A 29 -19.02 17.26 -6.97
N ARG A 30 -18.93 18.19 -7.93
CA ARG A 30 -19.14 17.88 -9.34
C ARG A 30 -17.98 17.09 -9.93
N ASP A 31 -16.74 17.47 -9.54
CA ASP A 31 -15.49 16.91 -10.02
C ASP A 31 -14.37 17.18 -9.01
N LEU A 32 -13.16 16.67 -9.28
CA LEU A 32 -11.96 17.06 -8.56
C LEU A 32 -11.58 18.52 -8.90
N VAL A 33 -10.77 19.14 -8.02
CA VAL A 33 -10.48 20.59 -8.10
C VAL A 33 -9.63 20.96 -9.31
N PHE A 34 -8.69 20.07 -9.72
CA PHE A 34 -7.69 20.37 -10.75
C PHE A 34 -7.73 19.39 -11.93
N PRO A 35 -8.76 19.41 -12.81
CA PRO A 35 -8.94 18.40 -13.86
C PRO A 35 -7.77 18.32 -14.87
N ARG A 36 -6.98 19.40 -15.03
CA ARG A 36 -5.76 19.37 -15.86
C ARG A 36 -4.62 18.61 -15.16
N LEU A 37 -4.57 18.68 -13.83
CA LEU A 37 -3.61 17.93 -13.02
C LEU A 37 -3.96 16.43 -13.04
N SER A 38 -5.25 16.07 -12.97
CA SER A 38 -5.72 14.70 -13.16
C SER A 38 -5.29 14.14 -14.53
N ALA A 39 -5.43 14.94 -15.60
CA ALA A 39 -5.02 14.53 -16.94
C ALA A 39 -3.49 14.33 -17.02
N LEU A 40 -2.69 15.24 -16.44
CA LEU A 40 -1.24 15.08 -16.36
C LEU A 40 -0.88 13.79 -15.59
N GLY A 41 -1.47 13.59 -14.42
CA GLY A 41 -1.26 12.38 -13.62
C GLY A 41 -1.54 11.10 -14.40
N TYR A 42 -2.67 11.05 -15.12
CA TYR A 42 -3.00 9.90 -15.97
C TYR A 42 -1.94 9.63 -17.04
N TYR A 43 -1.46 10.64 -17.75
CA TYR A 43 -0.44 10.45 -18.78
C TYR A 43 0.92 10.08 -18.17
N CYS A 44 1.28 10.64 -17.03
CA CYS A 44 2.48 10.23 -16.31
C CYS A 44 2.39 8.74 -15.89
N TYR A 45 1.27 8.30 -15.34
CA TYR A 45 1.07 6.88 -15.03
C TYR A 45 1.17 6.00 -16.28
N LEU A 46 0.51 6.38 -17.38
CA LEU A 46 0.49 5.62 -18.62
C LEU A 46 1.90 5.47 -19.20
N PHE A 47 2.63 6.56 -19.36
CA PHE A 47 3.96 6.52 -19.95
C PHE A 47 4.99 5.88 -19.02
N GLY A 48 4.95 6.17 -17.72
CA GLY A 48 5.80 5.50 -16.72
C GLY A 48 5.57 3.99 -16.71
N GLY A 49 4.31 3.55 -16.72
CA GLY A 49 3.95 2.15 -16.82
C GLY A 49 4.43 1.48 -18.10
N LEU A 50 4.30 2.15 -19.25
CA LEU A 50 4.80 1.65 -20.53
C LEU A 50 6.33 1.51 -20.55
N ILE A 51 7.07 2.47 -19.97
CA ILE A 51 8.53 2.39 -19.82
C ILE A 51 8.90 1.18 -18.96
N LEU A 52 8.28 1.02 -17.78
CA LEU A 52 8.55 -0.11 -16.90
C LEU A 52 8.24 -1.46 -17.58
N LEU A 53 7.09 -1.59 -18.22
CA LEU A 53 6.69 -2.84 -18.87
C LEU A 53 7.55 -3.14 -20.10
N SER A 54 7.98 -2.12 -20.87
CA SER A 54 8.84 -2.32 -22.03
C SER A 54 10.17 -2.97 -21.66
N SER A 55 10.68 -2.71 -20.44
CA SER A 55 11.93 -3.31 -19.95
C SER A 55 11.90 -4.84 -19.92
N ILE A 56 10.72 -5.46 -19.77
CA ILE A 56 10.55 -6.92 -19.81
C ILE A 56 10.75 -7.44 -21.24
N PHE A 57 10.17 -6.76 -22.23
CA PHE A 57 10.23 -7.20 -23.64
C PHE A 57 11.58 -6.90 -24.28
N LEU A 58 12.33 -5.94 -23.74
CA LEU A 58 13.69 -5.58 -24.21
C LEU A 58 14.80 -6.35 -23.47
N ASP A 59 14.44 -7.25 -22.54
CA ASP A 59 15.39 -8.02 -21.70
C ASP A 59 16.33 -7.12 -20.85
N ILE A 60 15.83 -5.93 -20.45
CA ILE A 60 16.52 -4.98 -19.61
C ILE A 60 15.77 -4.72 -18.29
N ALA A 61 15.00 -5.70 -17.84
CA ALA A 61 14.30 -5.60 -16.56
C ALA A 61 15.28 -5.45 -15.38
N PRO A 62 14.97 -4.63 -14.35
CA PRO A 62 15.86 -4.41 -13.21
C PRO A 62 16.05 -5.70 -12.41
N LYS A 63 17.29 -5.92 -11.92
CA LYS A 63 17.70 -7.12 -11.17
C LYS A 63 17.89 -6.88 -9.68
N ALA A 64 17.88 -5.62 -9.21
CA ALA A 64 18.13 -5.23 -7.82
C ALA A 64 16.89 -5.33 -6.90
N GLY A 65 15.83 -6.05 -7.31
CA GLY A 65 14.55 -6.12 -6.60
C GLY A 65 13.68 -4.87 -6.84
N TRP A 66 12.45 -4.85 -6.30
CA TRP A 66 11.54 -3.72 -6.47
C TRP A 66 11.95 -2.48 -5.67
N PHE A 67 12.78 -2.64 -4.65
CA PHE A 67 13.32 -1.58 -3.80
C PHE A 67 14.70 -1.09 -4.26
N MET A 68 15.27 -1.63 -5.34
CA MET A 68 16.46 -1.14 -6.03
C MET A 68 17.65 -0.81 -5.12
N TYR A 69 17.99 -1.67 -4.16
CA TYR A 69 19.08 -1.41 -3.23
C TYR A 69 20.43 -1.18 -3.93
N THR A 70 21.09 -0.11 -3.54
CA THR A 70 22.50 0.12 -3.81
C THR A 70 23.36 -0.81 -2.92
N PRO A 71 24.51 -1.31 -3.39
CA PRO A 71 25.17 -1.01 -4.68
C PRO A 71 24.65 -1.84 -5.86
N LEU A 72 23.70 -2.78 -5.68
CA LEU A 72 23.22 -3.67 -6.76
C LEU A 72 22.63 -2.89 -7.95
N SER A 73 21.96 -1.77 -7.70
CA SER A 73 21.37 -0.88 -8.71
C SER A 73 22.37 0.11 -9.32
N SER A 74 23.54 0.32 -8.72
CA SER A 74 24.60 1.21 -9.21
C SER A 74 25.31 0.63 -10.44
N SER A 75 26.00 1.47 -11.20
CA SER A 75 26.64 1.09 -12.48
C SER A 75 27.69 0.00 -12.33
N ALA A 76 28.33 -0.14 -11.15
CA ALA A 76 29.33 -1.19 -10.88
C ALA A 76 28.72 -2.61 -10.93
N HIS A 77 27.48 -2.80 -10.52
CA HIS A 77 26.80 -4.10 -10.48
C HIS A 77 25.72 -4.25 -11.56
N THR A 78 25.19 -3.15 -12.06
CA THR A 78 24.22 -3.09 -13.14
C THR A 78 24.70 -2.06 -14.18
N PRO A 79 25.69 -2.42 -15.04
CA PRO A 79 26.31 -1.50 -15.99
C PRO A 79 25.39 -1.14 -17.17
N GLY A 80 24.36 -1.95 -17.43
CA GLY A 80 23.35 -1.69 -18.47
C GLY A 80 22.29 -0.71 -18.02
N VAL A 81 21.37 -0.38 -18.90
CA VAL A 81 20.26 0.57 -18.70
C VAL A 81 19.11 0.04 -17.85
N ASN A 82 19.24 -1.13 -17.23
CA ASN A 82 18.18 -1.78 -16.46
C ASN A 82 17.65 -0.90 -15.31
N SER A 83 18.58 -0.32 -14.52
CA SER A 83 18.21 0.57 -13.42
C SER A 83 17.63 1.89 -13.93
N ASP A 84 18.15 2.41 -15.05
CA ASP A 84 17.72 3.68 -15.62
C ASP A 84 16.26 3.60 -16.13
N PHE A 85 15.90 2.49 -16.76
CA PHE A 85 14.50 2.24 -17.16
C PHE A 85 13.57 2.19 -15.96
N TRP A 86 14.01 1.59 -14.85
CA TRP A 86 13.23 1.57 -13.62
C TRP A 86 13.10 2.97 -13.03
N LEU A 87 14.21 3.68 -12.88
CA LEU A 87 14.25 5.04 -12.31
C LEU A 87 13.36 6.00 -13.11
N LEU A 88 13.51 6.02 -14.43
CA LEU A 88 12.70 6.87 -15.30
C LEU A 88 11.21 6.52 -15.20
N GLY A 89 10.87 5.24 -15.30
CA GLY A 89 9.48 4.79 -15.24
C GLY A 89 8.82 5.09 -13.90
N ILE A 90 9.53 4.84 -12.78
CA ILE A 90 9.05 5.15 -11.43
C ILE A 90 8.87 6.65 -11.23
N THR A 91 9.82 7.49 -11.67
CA THR A 91 9.69 8.96 -11.56
C THR A 91 8.39 9.47 -12.20
N PHE A 92 8.01 8.95 -13.36
CA PHE A 92 6.71 9.30 -13.97
C PHE A 92 5.52 8.83 -13.11
N VAL A 93 5.57 7.62 -12.55
CA VAL A 93 4.51 7.09 -11.69
C VAL A 93 4.42 7.87 -10.38
N GLU A 94 5.55 8.29 -9.80
CA GLU A 94 5.61 9.13 -8.61
C GLU A 94 4.94 10.50 -8.83
N ILE A 95 5.21 11.14 -9.98
CA ILE A 95 4.55 12.41 -10.35
C ILE A 95 3.04 12.20 -10.45
N SER A 96 2.59 11.09 -11.01
CA SER A 96 1.17 10.73 -11.06
C SER A 96 0.55 10.63 -9.67
N ALA A 97 1.16 9.86 -8.78
CA ALA A 97 0.65 9.65 -7.42
C ALA A 97 0.60 10.94 -6.61
N VAL A 98 1.67 11.76 -6.64
CA VAL A 98 1.69 13.05 -5.94
C VAL A 98 0.62 13.99 -6.50
N SER A 99 0.42 14.01 -7.82
CA SER A 99 -0.64 14.81 -8.47
C SER A 99 -2.03 14.43 -7.94
N ALA A 100 -2.34 13.14 -7.90
CA ALA A 100 -3.60 12.63 -7.37
C ALA A 100 -3.73 12.91 -5.86
N GLY A 101 -2.65 12.76 -5.09
CA GLY A 101 -2.61 13.06 -3.66
C GLY A 101 -2.98 14.52 -3.38
N VAL A 102 -2.32 15.46 -4.03
CA VAL A 102 -2.61 16.91 -3.90
C VAL A 102 -4.05 17.20 -4.25
N GLU A 103 -4.53 16.66 -5.36
CA GLU A 103 -5.87 16.90 -5.86
C GLU A 103 -6.95 16.34 -4.91
N LEU A 104 -6.76 15.14 -4.38
CA LEU A 104 -7.67 14.53 -3.41
C LEU A 104 -7.71 15.31 -2.09
N VAL A 105 -6.55 15.75 -1.55
CA VAL A 105 -6.50 16.57 -0.32
C VAL A 105 -7.30 17.85 -0.51
N VAL A 106 -7.03 18.60 -1.59
CA VAL A 106 -7.71 19.89 -1.84
C VAL A 106 -9.19 19.67 -2.10
N SER A 107 -9.57 18.67 -2.89
CA SER A 107 -10.97 18.37 -3.18
C SER A 107 -11.75 18.02 -1.91
N ILE A 108 -11.23 17.11 -1.09
CA ILE A 108 -11.91 16.71 0.15
C ILE A 108 -12.02 17.88 1.13
N LEU A 109 -11.00 18.74 1.24
CA LEU A 109 -11.02 19.84 2.20
C LEU A 109 -11.79 21.08 1.72
N ARG A 110 -11.92 21.31 0.41
CA ARG A 110 -12.44 22.59 -0.14
C ARG A 110 -13.74 22.47 -0.90
N THR A 111 -14.12 21.30 -1.44
CA THR A 111 -15.28 21.17 -2.35
C THR A 111 -16.43 20.35 -1.78
N ARG A 112 -16.42 20.04 -0.49
CA ARG A 112 -17.56 19.36 0.15
C ARG A 112 -18.84 20.16 -0.03
N ALA A 113 -19.95 19.44 -0.22
CA ALA A 113 -21.28 20.04 -0.29
C ALA A 113 -21.57 20.93 0.93
N ASN A 114 -22.36 21.99 0.72
CA ASN A 114 -22.77 22.91 1.78
C ASN A 114 -23.43 22.14 2.93
N GLY A 115 -22.97 22.39 4.17
CA GLY A 115 -23.45 21.70 5.38
C GLY A 115 -22.72 20.39 5.71
N MET A 116 -21.83 19.89 4.84
CA MET A 116 -20.96 18.73 5.14
C MET A 116 -19.72 19.17 5.90
N ALA A 117 -19.86 19.38 7.21
CA ALA A 117 -18.72 19.57 8.10
C ALA A 117 -17.90 18.27 8.24
N LEU A 118 -16.65 18.35 8.71
CA LEU A 118 -15.74 17.20 8.84
C LEU A 118 -16.35 16.02 9.60
N HIS A 119 -17.07 16.31 10.72
CA HIS A 119 -17.73 15.26 11.52
C HIS A 119 -18.92 14.56 10.83
N LYS A 120 -19.38 15.10 9.69
CA LYS A 120 -20.44 14.50 8.85
C LYS A 120 -19.90 13.84 7.58
N MET A 121 -18.58 13.89 7.38
CA MET A 121 -17.94 13.34 6.20
C MET A 121 -18.06 11.81 6.16
N PRO A 122 -18.32 11.19 5.00
CA PRO A 122 -18.32 9.73 4.86
C PRO A 122 -17.00 9.13 5.34
N ILE A 123 -17.07 7.95 5.97
CA ILE A 123 -15.86 7.31 6.53
C ILE A 123 -14.80 7.04 5.46
N TYR A 124 -15.18 6.63 4.25
CA TYR A 124 -14.25 6.43 3.13
C TYR A 124 -13.45 7.70 2.81
N ALA A 125 -14.10 8.86 2.85
CA ALA A 125 -13.41 10.12 2.56
C ALA A 125 -12.35 10.49 3.62
N TRP A 126 -12.49 10.05 4.89
CA TRP A 126 -11.44 10.16 5.89
C TRP A 126 -10.23 9.29 5.56
N TYR A 127 -10.45 8.04 5.17
CA TYR A 127 -9.37 7.15 4.76
C TYR A 127 -8.60 7.70 3.56
N ILE A 128 -9.31 8.20 2.56
CA ILE A 128 -8.69 8.78 1.36
C ILE A 128 -7.96 10.09 1.68
N LEU A 129 -8.49 10.92 2.58
CA LEU A 129 -7.81 12.14 3.00
C LEU A 129 -6.46 11.83 3.66
N VAL A 130 -6.42 10.84 4.58
CA VAL A 130 -5.18 10.43 5.23
C VAL A 130 -4.23 9.80 4.24
N MET A 131 -4.69 8.89 3.38
CA MET A 131 -3.90 8.30 2.29
C MET A 131 -3.27 9.39 1.42
N ALA A 132 -4.07 10.35 0.96
CA ALA A 132 -3.60 11.43 0.08
C ALA A 132 -2.55 12.33 0.75
N MET A 133 -2.72 12.64 2.04
CA MET A 133 -1.70 13.34 2.82
C MET A 133 -0.41 12.52 2.94
N MET A 134 -0.52 11.22 3.15
CA MET A 134 0.63 10.32 3.21
C MET A 134 1.39 10.25 1.87
N ILE A 135 0.68 10.26 0.74
CA ILE A 135 1.29 10.32 -0.59
C ILE A 135 2.12 11.60 -0.74
N VAL A 136 1.55 12.76 -0.42
CA VAL A 136 2.24 14.05 -0.55
C VAL A 136 3.51 14.14 0.29
N VAL A 137 3.55 13.48 1.44
CA VAL A 137 4.72 13.47 2.35
C VAL A 137 5.68 12.32 2.04
N GLY A 138 5.16 11.15 1.69
CA GLY A 138 5.95 9.92 1.56
C GLY A 138 6.70 9.78 0.23
N PHE A 139 6.13 10.23 -0.88
CA PHE A 139 6.79 10.10 -2.19
C PHE A 139 8.03 10.99 -2.39
N PRO A 140 8.12 12.23 -1.88
CA PRO A 140 9.31 13.06 -2.05
C PRO A 140 10.65 12.43 -1.63
N PRO A 141 10.77 11.66 -0.54
CA PRO A 141 12.00 10.92 -0.23
C PRO A 141 12.39 9.90 -1.31
N LEU A 142 11.43 9.18 -1.90
CA LEU A 142 11.70 8.24 -2.99
C LEU A 142 12.14 8.99 -4.25
N ILE A 143 11.46 10.09 -4.60
CA ILE A 143 11.83 10.97 -5.72
C ILE A 143 13.27 11.47 -5.53
N LEU A 144 13.63 11.93 -4.33
CA LEU A 144 14.99 12.36 -4.03
C LEU A 144 15.99 11.21 -4.23
N GLY A 145 15.70 10.02 -3.68
CA GLY A 145 16.54 8.85 -3.84
C GLY A 145 16.75 8.47 -5.31
N SER A 146 15.67 8.48 -6.10
CA SER A 146 15.69 8.20 -7.53
C SER A 146 16.58 9.20 -8.29
N ILE A 147 16.46 10.50 -8.00
CA ILE A 147 17.30 11.55 -8.60
C ILE A 147 18.78 11.35 -8.22
N LEU A 148 19.10 11.07 -6.96
CA LEU A 148 20.47 10.86 -6.51
C LEU A 148 21.09 9.64 -7.19
N LEU A 149 20.35 8.53 -7.34
CA LEU A 149 20.85 7.34 -8.01
C LEU A 149 21.03 7.58 -9.52
N GLU A 150 20.15 8.33 -10.16
CA GLU A 150 20.30 8.73 -11.56
C GLU A 150 21.53 9.60 -11.78
N LEU A 151 21.78 10.58 -10.90
CA LEU A 151 22.99 11.41 -10.94
C LEU A 151 24.28 10.59 -10.69
N GLU A 152 24.23 9.59 -9.79
CA GLU A 152 25.36 8.68 -9.61
C GLU A 152 25.64 7.89 -10.88
N ARG A 153 24.61 7.35 -11.53
CA ARG A 153 24.75 6.51 -12.73
C ARG A 153 25.14 7.32 -13.96
N ALA A 154 24.49 8.45 -14.20
CA ALA A 154 24.68 9.26 -15.39
C ALA A 154 25.89 10.22 -15.31
N ALA A 155 26.15 10.81 -14.13
CA ALA A 155 27.17 11.84 -13.94
C ALA A 155 28.32 11.41 -13.03
N GLY A 156 28.30 10.19 -12.48
CA GLY A 156 29.36 9.66 -11.63
C GLY A 156 29.46 10.33 -10.25
N MET A 157 28.40 10.97 -9.76
CA MET A 157 28.36 11.58 -8.43
C MET A 157 28.26 10.48 -7.36
N PRO A 158 29.15 10.42 -6.34
CA PRO A 158 29.26 9.24 -5.48
C PRO A 158 28.36 9.28 -4.25
N PHE A 159 27.04 9.31 -4.42
CA PHE A 159 26.11 9.35 -3.28
C PHE A 159 26.06 8.02 -2.51
N PHE A 160 26.17 6.90 -3.22
CA PHE A 160 26.00 5.55 -2.67
C PHE A 160 27.26 4.67 -2.83
N ASP A 161 28.27 5.16 -3.52
CA ASP A 161 29.54 4.46 -3.75
C ASP A 161 30.50 4.62 -2.58
N VAL A 162 30.63 3.55 -1.78
CA VAL A 162 31.50 3.54 -0.57
C VAL A 162 32.94 3.85 -0.89
N ALA A 163 33.47 3.39 -2.03
CA ALA A 163 34.87 3.61 -2.41
C ALA A 163 35.20 5.10 -2.62
N ARG A 164 34.17 5.91 -2.88
CA ARG A 164 34.31 7.35 -3.12
C ARG A 164 33.65 8.22 -2.04
N GLY A 165 33.32 7.62 -0.88
CA GLY A 165 32.75 8.32 0.28
C GLY A 165 31.21 8.40 0.32
N GLY A 166 30.52 7.66 -0.53
CA GLY A 166 29.07 7.50 -0.48
C GLY A 166 28.63 6.47 0.55
N ASP A 167 27.31 6.38 0.78
CA ASP A 167 26.72 5.44 1.73
C ASP A 167 25.48 4.73 1.12
N PRO A 168 25.52 3.40 0.86
CA PRO A 168 24.39 2.66 0.35
C PRO A 168 23.20 2.60 1.35
N VAL A 169 23.44 2.80 2.65
CA VAL A 169 22.38 2.85 3.66
C VAL A 169 21.52 4.11 3.51
N LEU A 170 22.08 5.20 2.95
CA LEU A 170 21.30 6.40 2.61
C LEU A 170 20.15 6.08 1.64
N TRP A 171 20.40 5.22 0.62
CA TRP A 171 19.34 4.76 -0.27
C TRP A 171 18.23 4.06 0.50
N GLN A 172 18.58 3.16 1.40
CA GLN A 172 17.60 2.40 2.18
C GLN A 172 16.76 3.32 3.09
N HIS A 173 17.36 4.33 3.71
CA HIS A 173 16.62 5.33 4.50
C HIS A 173 15.64 6.12 3.64
N LEU A 174 16.07 6.64 2.50
CA LEU A 174 15.19 7.39 1.58
C LEU A 174 14.08 6.50 1.03
N PHE A 175 14.41 5.26 0.62
CA PHE A 175 13.43 4.32 0.11
C PHE A 175 12.39 3.94 1.16
N TRP A 176 12.81 3.56 2.38
CA TRP A 176 11.88 3.08 3.39
C TRP A 176 11.10 4.18 4.10
N LEU A 177 11.57 5.43 4.07
CA LEU A 177 10.76 6.58 4.51
C LEU A 177 9.52 6.77 3.63
N PHE A 178 9.57 6.32 2.39
CA PHE A 178 8.42 6.11 1.51
C PHE A 178 7.82 4.71 1.70
N GLY A 179 8.62 3.65 1.65
CA GLY A 179 8.19 2.27 1.45
C GLY A 179 7.32 1.70 2.57
N HIS A 180 7.50 2.11 3.83
CA HIS A 180 6.56 1.71 4.87
C HIS A 180 5.25 2.52 4.83
N PRO A 181 5.26 3.86 4.74
CA PRO A 181 4.03 4.58 4.45
C PRO A 181 3.28 4.08 3.22
N GLU A 182 3.97 3.61 2.17
CA GLU A 182 3.35 3.05 0.97
C GLU A 182 2.41 1.88 1.28
N VAL A 183 2.81 0.94 2.14
CA VAL A 183 1.94 -0.19 2.47
C VAL A 183 0.66 0.25 3.17
N TYR A 184 0.71 1.35 3.93
CA TYR A 184 -0.50 1.96 4.52
C TYR A 184 -1.28 2.81 3.49
N ILE A 185 -0.62 3.46 2.54
CA ILE A 185 -1.26 4.12 1.39
C ILE A 185 -2.11 3.11 0.61
N ILE A 186 -1.63 1.87 0.48
CA ILE A 186 -2.37 0.77 -0.15
C ILE A 186 -3.48 0.24 0.76
N PHE A 187 -3.22 0.07 2.04
CA PHE A 187 -4.16 -0.51 3.01
C PHE A 187 -5.34 0.42 3.34
N LEU A 188 -5.09 1.72 3.56
CA LEU A 188 -6.11 2.64 4.05
C LEU A 188 -7.35 2.73 3.15
N PRO A 189 -7.26 2.84 1.81
CA PRO A 189 -8.43 2.82 0.95
C PRO A 189 -9.20 1.49 1.06
N GLY A 190 -8.51 0.37 1.17
CA GLY A 190 -9.10 -0.94 1.42
C GLY A 190 -9.90 -0.96 2.72
N ALA A 191 -9.30 -0.51 3.82
CA ALA A 191 -9.96 -0.36 5.11
C ALA A 191 -11.14 0.63 5.06
N GLY A 192 -11.05 1.65 4.22
CA GLY A 192 -12.14 2.58 3.92
C GLY A 192 -13.32 1.90 3.23
N ILE A 193 -13.06 1.01 2.26
CA ILE A 193 -14.07 0.16 1.64
C ILE A 193 -14.72 -0.74 2.70
N VAL A 194 -13.94 -1.41 3.52
CA VAL A 194 -14.42 -2.28 4.62
C VAL A 194 -15.32 -1.51 5.57
N SER A 195 -14.86 -0.33 6.04
CA SER A 195 -15.60 0.54 6.95
C SER A 195 -16.90 1.09 6.36
N THR A 196 -16.98 1.17 5.03
CA THR A 196 -18.18 1.61 4.30
C THR A 196 -19.14 0.44 4.09
N LEU A 197 -18.65 -0.73 3.69
CA LEU A 197 -19.50 -1.82 3.23
C LEU A 197 -19.97 -2.75 4.37
N ILE A 198 -19.16 -2.98 5.42
CA ILE A 198 -19.64 -3.78 6.57
C ILE A 198 -20.94 -3.21 7.15
N PRO A 199 -21.08 -1.90 7.42
CA PRO A 199 -22.34 -1.32 7.87
C PRO A 199 -23.51 -1.58 6.93
N VAL A 200 -23.29 -1.48 5.61
CA VAL A 200 -24.33 -1.73 4.60
C VAL A 200 -24.84 -3.17 4.67
N PHE A 201 -23.92 -4.14 4.67
CA PHE A 201 -24.29 -5.56 4.70
C PHE A 201 -24.74 -6.05 6.08
N CYS A 202 -24.41 -5.33 7.15
CA CYS A 202 -24.89 -5.59 8.51
C CYS A 202 -26.16 -4.83 8.88
N GLN A 203 -26.68 -3.98 7.99
CA GLN A 203 -27.89 -3.17 8.18
C GLN A 203 -27.82 -2.32 9.47
N ARG A 204 -26.64 -1.77 9.79
CA ARG A 204 -26.46 -0.90 10.95
C ARG A 204 -25.27 0.05 10.75
N PRO A 205 -25.27 1.22 11.43
CA PRO A 205 -24.14 2.14 11.39
C PRO A 205 -22.85 1.51 11.92
N LEU A 206 -21.71 2.00 11.43
CA LEU A 206 -20.38 1.63 11.92
C LEU A 206 -20.25 1.90 13.41
N VAL A 207 -19.93 0.87 14.18
CA VAL A 207 -19.66 1.02 15.60
C VAL A 207 -18.39 1.83 15.80
N GLY A 208 -18.42 2.83 16.66
CA GLY A 208 -17.22 3.57 17.01
C GLY A 208 -16.65 4.47 15.90
N TYR A 209 -17.47 5.03 15.01
CA TYR A 209 -17.05 5.90 13.90
C TYR A 209 -15.93 6.88 14.29
N ARG A 210 -16.06 7.59 15.41
CA ARG A 210 -15.05 8.57 15.85
C ARG A 210 -13.70 7.93 16.21
N TRP A 211 -13.75 6.74 16.80
CA TRP A 211 -12.55 5.96 17.15
C TRP A 211 -11.87 5.40 15.91
N VAL A 212 -12.67 5.00 14.91
CA VAL A 212 -12.12 4.59 13.60
C VAL A 212 -11.42 5.77 12.93
N VAL A 213 -12.04 6.96 12.90
CA VAL A 213 -11.39 8.18 12.34
C VAL A 213 -10.09 8.48 13.07
N LEU A 214 -10.09 8.46 14.41
CA LEU A 214 -8.87 8.66 15.20
C LEU A 214 -7.82 7.58 14.89
N GLY A 215 -8.25 6.32 14.76
CA GLY A 215 -7.38 5.20 14.37
C GLY A 215 -6.71 5.43 13.02
N VAL A 216 -7.47 5.88 12.03
CA VAL A 216 -6.94 6.18 10.68
C VAL A 216 -5.90 7.30 10.71
N LEU A 217 -6.20 8.41 11.41
CA LEU A 217 -5.28 9.53 11.57
C LEU A 217 -3.99 9.10 12.28
N THR A 218 -4.13 8.33 13.37
CA THR A 218 -2.99 7.80 14.12
C THR A 218 -2.15 6.83 13.30
N THR A 219 -2.78 5.93 12.54
CA THR A 219 -2.07 4.99 11.64
C THR A 219 -1.25 5.77 10.61
N GLY A 220 -1.86 6.78 9.95
CA GLY A 220 -1.15 7.60 8.96
C GLY A 220 0.05 8.33 9.55
N PHE A 221 -0.08 8.88 10.75
CA PHE A 221 1.01 9.58 11.42
C PHE A 221 2.14 8.64 11.87
N ILE A 222 1.80 7.55 12.58
CA ILE A 222 2.79 6.60 13.12
C ILE A 222 3.56 5.91 11.98
N SER A 223 2.95 5.68 10.82
CA SER A 223 3.58 4.99 9.70
C SER A 223 4.93 5.57 9.27
N PHE A 224 5.13 6.89 9.44
CA PHE A 224 6.42 7.54 9.16
C PHE A 224 7.46 7.33 10.28
N GLY A 225 7.05 6.96 11.48
CA GLY A 225 7.91 6.77 12.64
C GLY A 225 8.48 5.36 12.79
N LEU A 226 8.18 4.42 11.88
CA LEU A 226 8.56 3.02 12.01
C LEU A 226 9.25 2.42 10.77
N CYS A 227 9.59 3.23 9.79
CA CYS A 227 10.16 2.83 8.48
C CYS A 227 11.44 1.99 8.58
N VAL A 228 12.22 2.17 9.64
CA VAL A 228 13.55 1.53 9.80
C VAL A 228 13.44 0.05 10.22
N HIS A 229 12.25 -0.46 10.54
CA HIS A 229 12.10 -1.89 10.78
C HIS A 229 12.42 -2.77 9.55
N HIS A 230 12.39 -2.19 8.35
CA HIS A 230 12.88 -2.85 7.14
C HIS A 230 14.41 -2.95 7.08
N MET A 231 15.13 -2.38 8.04
CA MET A 231 16.58 -2.23 8.05
C MET A 231 17.25 -2.83 9.30
N PHE A 232 16.60 -3.76 10.00
CA PHE A 232 17.13 -4.36 11.23
C PHE A 232 18.43 -5.15 11.04
N THR A 233 18.74 -5.53 9.80
CA THR A 233 19.96 -6.31 9.47
C THR A 233 21.07 -5.50 8.81
N VAL A 234 20.93 -4.17 8.67
CA VAL A 234 21.94 -3.33 7.99
C VAL A 234 22.98 -2.71 8.93
N GLY A 235 22.96 -3.09 10.21
CA GLY A 235 23.95 -2.61 11.19
C GLY A 235 23.61 -1.27 11.84
N ILE A 236 22.34 -0.90 11.93
CA ILE A 236 21.93 0.30 12.68
C ILE A 236 22.20 0.16 14.19
N PRO A 237 22.41 1.29 14.93
CA PRO A 237 22.70 1.24 16.36
C PRO A 237 21.60 0.53 17.16
N GLN A 238 22.00 -0.17 18.23
CA GLN A 238 21.07 -0.95 19.08
C GLN A 238 19.91 -0.11 19.67
N LEU A 239 20.20 1.14 20.05
CA LEU A 239 19.15 2.05 20.53
C LEU A 239 18.11 2.34 19.45
N ALA A 240 18.54 2.49 18.20
CA ALA A 240 17.65 2.71 17.06
C ALA A 240 16.81 1.44 16.77
N THR A 241 17.43 0.23 16.80
CA THR A 241 16.67 -1.02 16.63
C THR A 241 15.61 -1.19 17.70
N ALA A 242 15.92 -0.92 18.97
CA ALA A 242 14.98 -1.00 20.08
C ALA A 242 13.82 0.02 19.91
N PHE A 243 14.14 1.27 19.54
CA PHE A 243 13.14 2.32 19.30
C PHE A 243 12.20 1.94 18.17
N PHE A 244 12.74 1.54 17.00
CA PHE A 244 11.90 1.21 15.84
C PHE A 244 11.13 -0.11 16.02
N SER A 245 11.62 -1.06 16.81
CA SER A 245 10.86 -2.23 17.22
C SER A 245 9.62 -1.81 18.02
N ALA A 246 9.79 -1.02 19.06
CA ALA A 246 8.67 -0.51 19.88
C ALA A 246 7.69 0.33 19.05
N ALA A 247 8.19 1.25 18.22
CA ALA A 247 7.35 2.07 17.33
C ALA A 247 6.53 1.22 16.35
N SER A 248 7.14 0.15 15.81
CA SER A 248 6.45 -0.78 14.89
C SER A 248 5.34 -1.56 15.58
N MET A 249 5.50 -1.91 16.84
CA MET A 249 4.44 -2.57 17.63
C MET A 249 3.28 -1.60 17.93
N LEU A 250 3.55 -0.31 18.10
CA LEU A 250 2.50 0.68 18.41
C LEU A 250 1.44 0.81 17.31
N VAL A 251 1.77 0.57 16.04
CA VAL A 251 0.79 0.67 14.93
C VAL A 251 -0.31 -0.40 15.01
N ALA A 252 -0.06 -1.49 15.74
CA ALA A 252 -1.09 -2.51 15.98
C ALA A 252 -2.29 -1.95 16.79
N ILE A 253 -2.09 -0.94 17.63
CA ILE A 253 -3.15 -0.35 18.47
C ILE A 253 -4.23 0.32 17.60
N PRO A 254 -3.92 1.34 16.77
CA PRO A 254 -4.94 2.00 15.95
C PRO A 254 -5.54 1.07 14.88
N THR A 255 -4.79 0.08 14.40
CA THR A 255 -5.32 -0.97 13.51
C THR A 255 -6.28 -1.88 14.26
N GLY A 256 -5.94 -2.29 15.48
CA GLY A 256 -6.81 -3.09 16.35
C GLY A 256 -8.13 -2.39 16.65
N VAL A 257 -8.12 -1.08 16.92
CA VAL A 257 -9.35 -0.28 17.11
C VAL A 257 -10.28 -0.41 15.90
N GLN A 258 -9.74 -0.34 14.68
CA GLN A 258 -10.52 -0.49 13.45
C GLN A 258 -11.09 -1.92 13.33
N ILE A 259 -10.26 -2.95 13.56
CA ILE A 259 -10.68 -4.35 13.51
C ILE A 259 -11.81 -4.61 14.52
N PHE A 260 -11.68 -4.17 15.77
CA PHE A 260 -12.72 -4.34 16.77
C PHE A 260 -14.00 -3.58 16.44
N ALA A 261 -13.91 -2.41 15.82
CA ALA A 261 -15.08 -1.67 15.33
C ALA A 261 -15.83 -2.46 14.23
N TRP A 262 -15.12 -3.10 13.29
CA TRP A 262 -15.73 -3.95 12.26
C TRP A 262 -16.34 -5.21 12.86
N LEU A 263 -15.65 -5.90 13.77
CA LEU A 263 -16.18 -7.08 14.47
C LEU A 263 -17.42 -6.73 15.31
N ALA A 264 -17.41 -5.62 16.03
CA ALA A 264 -18.55 -5.14 16.80
C ALA A 264 -19.73 -4.78 15.89
N THR A 265 -19.48 -4.21 14.69
CA THR A 265 -20.53 -3.91 13.72
C THR A 265 -21.15 -5.18 13.17
N LEU A 266 -20.35 -6.22 12.89
CA LEU A 266 -20.80 -7.55 12.49
C LEU A 266 -21.62 -8.22 13.59
N TRP A 267 -21.10 -8.26 14.81
CA TRP A 267 -21.72 -8.92 15.96
C TRP A 267 -23.09 -8.34 16.33
N LEU A 268 -23.18 -7.02 16.33
CA LEU A 268 -24.39 -6.29 16.71
C LEU A 268 -25.35 -6.07 15.54
N GLY A 269 -25.00 -6.44 14.32
CA GLY A 269 -25.76 -6.24 13.10
C GLY A 269 -26.58 -7.48 12.68
N LYS A 270 -27.12 -7.39 11.45
CA LYS A 270 -27.80 -8.51 10.79
C LYS A 270 -27.08 -8.78 9.46
N PRO A 271 -25.97 -9.53 9.47
CA PRO A 271 -25.12 -9.69 8.30
C PRO A 271 -25.82 -10.46 7.19
N VAL A 272 -25.76 -9.91 5.97
CA VAL A 272 -26.30 -10.52 4.75
C VAL A 272 -25.15 -11.01 3.90
N TYR A 273 -24.97 -12.32 3.80
CA TYR A 273 -23.83 -12.98 3.13
C TYR A 273 -24.00 -13.03 1.60
N LYS A 274 -23.94 -11.85 0.94
CA LYS A 274 -23.78 -11.73 -0.52
C LYS A 274 -22.30 -11.74 -0.90
N VAL A 275 -21.99 -11.74 -2.20
CA VAL A 275 -20.60 -11.83 -2.70
C VAL A 275 -19.68 -10.77 -2.08
N PRO A 276 -20.03 -9.47 -2.00
CA PRO A 276 -19.16 -8.50 -1.32
C PRO A 276 -18.84 -8.89 0.12
N MET A 277 -19.83 -9.40 0.87
CA MET A 277 -19.67 -9.78 2.26
C MET A 277 -18.72 -10.97 2.44
N LEU A 278 -18.66 -11.90 1.49
CA LEU A 278 -17.66 -12.99 1.52
C LEU A 278 -16.24 -12.42 1.45
N TRP A 279 -16.00 -11.46 0.56
CA TRP A 279 -14.71 -10.79 0.43
C TRP A 279 -14.34 -9.98 1.68
N LEU A 280 -15.33 -9.34 2.35
CA LEU A 280 -15.10 -8.61 3.60
C LEU A 280 -14.73 -9.55 4.76
N VAL A 281 -15.39 -10.72 4.86
CA VAL A 281 -15.03 -11.72 5.86
C VAL A 281 -13.66 -12.34 5.53
N GLY A 282 -13.40 -12.63 4.26
CA GLY A 282 -12.08 -13.08 3.79
C GLY A 282 -10.98 -12.08 4.13
N PHE A 283 -11.23 -10.79 3.95
CA PHE A 283 -10.33 -9.72 4.41
C PHE A 283 -10.03 -9.85 5.90
N LEU A 284 -11.05 -9.93 6.76
CA LEU A 284 -10.83 -10.02 8.20
C LEU A 284 -9.96 -11.21 8.58
N ILE A 285 -10.21 -12.39 7.99
CA ILE A 285 -9.42 -13.60 8.26
C ILE A 285 -7.97 -13.41 7.81
N VAL A 286 -7.76 -13.04 6.55
CA VAL A 286 -6.43 -12.96 5.95
C VAL A 286 -5.63 -11.80 6.54
N PHE A 287 -6.22 -10.60 6.63
CA PHE A 287 -5.52 -9.43 7.12
C PHE A 287 -5.15 -9.52 8.60
N VAL A 288 -6.02 -10.09 9.44
CA VAL A 288 -5.71 -10.29 10.87
C VAL A 288 -4.56 -11.28 11.02
N ALA A 289 -4.58 -12.41 10.29
CA ALA A 289 -3.45 -13.35 10.30
C ALA A 289 -2.14 -12.68 9.85
N GLY A 290 -2.19 -11.89 8.78
CA GLY A 290 -1.05 -11.08 8.32
C GLY A 290 -0.58 -10.05 9.34
N GLY A 291 -1.50 -9.38 10.03
CA GLY A 291 -1.17 -8.42 11.09
C GLY A 291 -0.45 -9.06 12.27
N LEU A 292 -0.87 -10.25 12.68
CA LEU A 292 -0.21 -11.02 13.75
C LEU A 292 1.24 -11.40 13.37
N THR A 293 1.46 -11.85 12.13
CA THR A 293 2.82 -12.13 11.65
C THR A 293 3.66 -10.87 11.49
N GLY A 294 3.03 -9.72 11.23
CA GLY A 294 3.69 -8.40 11.24
C GLY A 294 4.17 -7.99 12.62
N VAL A 295 3.37 -8.25 13.67
CA VAL A 295 3.82 -8.02 15.06
C VAL A 295 5.00 -8.92 15.42
N MET A 296 5.04 -10.17 14.92
CA MET A 296 6.21 -11.04 15.10
C MET A 296 7.45 -10.44 14.42
N LEU A 297 7.35 -9.97 13.18
CA LEU A 297 8.45 -9.33 12.44
C LEU A 297 8.89 -7.98 13.04
N ALA A 298 8.02 -7.29 13.78
CA ALA A 298 8.39 -6.07 14.51
C ALA A 298 9.35 -6.34 15.67
N LEU A 299 9.47 -7.58 16.13
CA LEU A 299 10.40 -8.01 17.17
C LEU A 299 11.77 -8.29 16.55
N VAL A 300 12.78 -7.48 16.87
CA VAL A 300 14.14 -7.61 16.31
C VAL A 300 14.71 -9.03 16.40
N PRO A 301 14.67 -9.72 17.55
CA PRO A 301 15.22 -11.08 17.64
C PRO A 301 14.50 -12.11 16.76
N PHE A 302 13.22 -11.90 16.48
CA PHE A 302 12.46 -12.75 15.56
C PHE A 302 12.80 -12.41 14.11
N ASP A 303 12.81 -11.10 13.77
CA ASP A 303 13.15 -10.64 12.41
C ASP A 303 14.52 -11.15 11.97
N TRP A 304 15.54 -11.07 12.82
CA TRP A 304 16.89 -11.56 12.50
C TRP A 304 16.95 -13.03 12.09
N GLN A 305 15.99 -13.87 12.53
CA GLN A 305 15.95 -15.29 12.18
C GLN A 305 15.20 -15.55 10.87
N VAL A 306 14.28 -14.67 10.49
CA VAL A 306 13.40 -14.88 9.32
C VAL A 306 13.58 -13.79 8.26
N HIS A 307 14.48 -12.82 8.48
CA HIS A 307 14.75 -11.75 7.53
C HIS A 307 15.15 -12.33 6.16
N ASP A 308 14.59 -11.76 5.10
CA ASP A 308 14.78 -12.24 3.71
C ASP A 308 14.44 -13.72 3.47
N THR A 309 13.56 -14.32 4.27
CA THR A 309 13.01 -15.66 4.05
C THR A 309 11.59 -15.61 3.46
N HIS A 310 11.05 -16.76 3.11
CA HIS A 310 9.64 -16.93 2.69
C HIS A 310 8.63 -16.49 3.76
N PHE A 311 9.00 -16.41 5.04
CA PHE A 311 8.12 -15.88 6.09
C PHE A 311 7.74 -14.42 5.82
N VAL A 312 8.72 -13.60 5.43
CA VAL A 312 8.47 -12.19 5.07
C VAL A 312 7.61 -12.09 3.83
N VAL A 313 7.82 -12.97 2.83
CA VAL A 313 7.00 -13.01 1.62
C VAL A 313 5.55 -13.36 1.96
N ALA A 314 5.33 -14.36 2.81
CA ALA A 314 4.02 -14.77 3.28
C ALA A 314 3.31 -13.63 4.02
N HIS A 315 3.98 -13.02 5.00
CA HIS A 315 3.47 -11.86 5.72
C HIS A 315 3.04 -10.73 4.76
N MET A 316 3.92 -10.32 3.84
CA MET A 316 3.62 -9.24 2.91
C MET A 316 2.39 -9.54 2.04
N HIS A 317 2.23 -10.78 1.57
CA HIS A 317 1.04 -11.14 0.78
C HIS A 317 -0.22 -11.17 1.65
N TYR A 318 -0.15 -11.64 2.89
CA TYR A 318 -1.29 -11.63 3.81
C TYR A 318 -1.78 -10.21 4.13
N VAL A 319 -0.88 -9.25 4.33
CA VAL A 319 -1.29 -7.86 4.61
C VAL A 319 -1.64 -7.08 3.34
N LEU A 320 -0.90 -7.27 2.22
CA LEU A 320 -1.16 -6.53 0.99
C LEU A 320 -2.38 -7.08 0.24
N VAL A 321 -2.42 -8.37 -0.04
CA VAL A 321 -3.57 -8.98 -0.72
C VAL A 321 -4.78 -8.98 0.21
N GLY A 322 -4.61 -9.36 1.48
CA GLY A 322 -5.65 -9.25 2.49
C GLY A 322 -6.17 -7.83 2.63
N GLY A 323 -5.30 -6.86 2.84
CA GLY A 323 -5.65 -5.47 3.12
C GLY A 323 -6.14 -4.66 1.92
N MET A 324 -5.80 -5.07 0.69
CA MET A 324 -6.14 -4.34 -0.53
C MET A 324 -7.02 -5.13 -1.49
N VAL A 325 -6.59 -6.33 -1.93
CA VAL A 325 -7.31 -7.05 -3.00
C VAL A 325 -8.66 -7.57 -2.52
N PHE A 326 -8.75 -8.12 -1.31
CA PHE A 326 -10.04 -8.55 -0.76
C PHE A 326 -11.05 -7.40 -0.64
N PRO A 327 -10.70 -6.24 -0.02
CA PRO A 327 -11.59 -5.08 -0.01
C PRO A 327 -11.89 -4.53 -1.41
N LEU A 328 -10.91 -4.49 -2.32
CA LEU A 328 -11.11 -4.05 -3.70
C LEU A 328 -12.18 -4.90 -4.39
N MET A 329 -12.09 -6.23 -4.29
CA MET A 329 -13.08 -7.14 -4.86
C MET A 329 -14.47 -6.94 -4.24
N ALA A 330 -14.55 -6.73 -2.91
CA ALA A 330 -15.83 -6.38 -2.27
C ALA A 330 -16.40 -5.08 -2.85
N GLY A 331 -15.58 -4.05 -3.00
CA GLY A 331 -15.93 -2.76 -3.59
C GLY A 331 -16.35 -2.88 -5.04
N LEU A 332 -15.61 -3.62 -5.86
CA LEU A 332 -15.95 -3.85 -7.27
C LEU A 332 -17.31 -4.52 -7.40
N TYR A 333 -17.58 -5.61 -6.67
CA TYR A 333 -18.89 -6.27 -6.71
C TYR A 333 -20.03 -5.37 -6.21
N TYR A 334 -19.73 -4.41 -5.30
CA TYR A 334 -20.73 -3.48 -4.78
C TYR A 334 -20.99 -2.31 -5.74
N TRP A 335 -19.94 -1.70 -6.31
CA TRP A 335 -20.08 -0.51 -7.16
C TRP A 335 -20.17 -0.82 -8.66
N LEU A 336 -19.79 -2.02 -9.12
CA LEU A 336 -19.85 -2.37 -10.54
C LEU A 336 -21.23 -2.13 -11.17
N PRO A 337 -22.38 -2.36 -10.49
CA PRO A 337 -23.70 -2.00 -11.02
C PRO A 337 -23.85 -0.50 -11.30
N HIS A 338 -23.21 0.36 -10.52
CA HIS A 338 -23.21 1.81 -10.74
C HIS A 338 -22.34 2.23 -11.93
N PHE A 339 -21.27 1.49 -12.22
CA PHE A 339 -20.38 1.78 -13.37
C PHE A 339 -20.95 1.24 -14.68
N SER A 340 -21.55 0.04 -14.66
CA SER A 340 -21.90 -0.71 -15.85
C SER A 340 -23.40 -0.81 -16.11
N GLY A 341 -24.25 -0.43 -15.15
CA GLY A 341 -25.70 -0.66 -15.20
C GLY A 341 -26.11 -2.14 -15.12
N ARG A 342 -25.18 -3.06 -14.86
CA ARG A 342 -25.42 -4.51 -14.87
C ARG A 342 -25.01 -5.16 -13.57
N MET A 343 -25.82 -6.10 -13.07
CA MET A 343 -25.49 -6.90 -11.89
C MET A 343 -24.55 -8.05 -12.27
N PRO A 344 -23.39 -8.21 -11.57
CA PRO A 344 -22.52 -9.35 -11.78
C PRO A 344 -23.16 -10.65 -11.27
N SER A 345 -22.79 -11.78 -11.88
CA SER A 345 -23.29 -13.10 -11.51
C SER A 345 -22.89 -13.48 -10.08
N ALA A 346 -23.87 -13.68 -9.20
CA ALA A 346 -23.61 -14.09 -7.82
C ALA A 346 -23.01 -15.52 -7.74
N LYS A 347 -23.35 -16.41 -8.70
CA LYS A 347 -22.79 -17.77 -8.76
C LYS A 347 -21.31 -17.71 -9.09
N LEU A 348 -20.93 -17.02 -10.16
CA LEU A 348 -19.52 -16.86 -10.55
C LEU A 348 -18.74 -16.09 -9.48
N GLY A 349 -19.34 -15.07 -8.86
CA GLY A 349 -18.72 -14.33 -7.77
C GLY A 349 -18.40 -15.19 -6.55
N ARG A 350 -19.28 -16.11 -6.16
CA ARG A 350 -18.99 -17.07 -5.08
C ARG A 350 -17.88 -18.04 -5.45
N TRP A 351 -17.90 -18.59 -6.67
CA TRP A 351 -16.80 -19.45 -7.15
C TRP A 351 -15.47 -18.69 -7.19
N GLY A 352 -15.44 -17.47 -7.73
CA GLY A 352 -14.24 -16.64 -7.76
C GLY A 352 -13.69 -16.39 -6.36
N PHE A 353 -14.54 -16.07 -5.39
CA PHE A 353 -14.11 -15.90 -3.99
C PHE A 353 -13.47 -17.17 -3.43
N TRP A 354 -14.15 -18.33 -3.52
CA TRP A 354 -13.64 -19.56 -2.89
C TRP A 354 -12.37 -20.06 -3.55
N LEU A 355 -12.27 -20.01 -4.87
CA LEU A 355 -11.05 -20.40 -5.60
C LEU A 355 -9.89 -19.49 -5.20
N PHE A 356 -10.12 -18.18 -5.14
CA PHE A 356 -9.08 -17.24 -4.74
C PHE A 356 -8.70 -17.41 -3.27
N PHE A 357 -9.67 -17.48 -2.36
CA PHE A 357 -9.41 -17.62 -0.92
C PHE A 357 -8.65 -18.90 -0.59
N ILE A 358 -9.09 -20.04 -1.14
CA ILE A 358 -8.42 -21.34 -0.91
C ILE A 358 -7.02 -21.33 -1.54
N GLY A 359 -6.89 -20.96 -2.82
CA GLY A 359 -5.60 -20.93 -3.51
C GLY A 359 -4.60 -20.00 -2.84
N PHE A 360 -5.05 -18.82 -2.40
CA PHE A 360 -4.23 -17.87 -1.66
C PHE A 360 -3.68 -18.48 -0.37
N ASN A 361 -4.56 -19.05 0.46
CA ASN A 361 -4.14 -19.62 1.74
C ASN A 361 -3.26 -20.87 1.57
N VAL A 362 -3.56 -21.75 0.61
CA VAL A 362 -2.70 -22.91 0.30
C VAL A 362 -1.30 -22.46 -0.10
N THR A 363 -1.17 -21.39 -0.89
CA THR A 363 0.13 -20.88 -1.32
C THR A 363 0.86 -20.19 -0.17
N PHE A 364 0.28 -19.15 0.40
CA PHE A 364 1.01 -18.24 1.28
C PHE A 364 1.04 -18.68 2.76
N MET A 365 0.10 -19.50 3.23
CA MET A 365 0.16 -20.05 4.59
C MET A 365 1.38 -20.98 4.74
N ILE A 366 1.60 -21.85 3.75
CA ILE A 366 2.75 -22.77 3.74
C ILE A 366 4.07 -22.00 3.70
N MET A 367 4.13 -20.84 3.06
CA MET A 367 5.34 -20.00 3.00
C MET A 367 5.77 -19.45 4.36
N HIS A 368 4.87 -19.31 5.33
CA HIS A 368 5.27 -19.00 6.71
C HIS A 368 6.11 -20.14 7.29
N TRP A 369 5.68 -21.38 7.07
CA TRP A 369 6.40 -22.56 7.55
C TRP A 369 7.76 -22.72 6.86
N THR A 370 7.80 -22.66 5.53
CA THR A 370 9.07 -22.79 4.79
C THR A 370 10.04 -21.69 5.15
N GLY A 371 9.56 -20.45 5.43
CA GLY A 371 10.39 -19.35 5.90
C GLY A 371 10.95 -19.58 7.30
N LEU A 372 10.18 -20.16 8.23
CA LEU A 372 10.65 -20.51 9.57
C LEU A 372 11.77 -21.56 9.57
N ILE A 373 11.75 -22.48 8.60
CA ILE A 373 12.83 -23.47 8.41
C ILE A 373 13.98 -22.98 7.53
N GLY A 374 13.99 -21.67 7.18
CA GLY A 374 15.14 -20.99 6.57
C GLY A 374 15.10 -20.90 5.05
N MET A 375 13.99 -21.19 4.35
CA MET A 375 13.91 -21.01 2.91
C MET A 375 14.03 -19.53 2.54
N PRO A 376 15.07 -19.11 1.79
CA PRO A 376 15.28 -17.70 1.45
C PRO A 376 14.31 -17.20 0.39
N ARG A 377 14.17 -15.87 0.30
CA ARG A 377 13.45 -15.20 -0.80
C ARG A 377 14.22 -15.33 -2.11
N ARG A 378 13.51 -15.18 -3.22
CA ARG A 378 14.09 -15.06 -4.58
C ARG A 378 14.79 -16.32 -5.10
N VAL A 379 14.40 -17.48 -4.64
CA VAL A 379 14.82 -18.78 -5.14
C VAL A 379 13.72 -19.43 -5.97
#